data_8f981894af76677ab751414ef953e26f
#
_entry.id   8f981894af76677ab751414ef953e26f
#
_cell.length_a   1.000
_cell.length_b   1.000
_cell.length_c   1.000
_cell.angle_alpha   90.00
_cell.angle_beta   90.00
_cell.angle_gamma   90.00
#
_symmetry.space_group_name_H-M   'P 1'
#
loop_
_entity.id
_entity.type
_entity.pdbx_description
1 polymer ?
#
loop_
_entity_poly.entity_id
_entity_poly.type
_entity_poly.pdbx_seq_one_letter_code
_entity_poly.pdbx_strand_id
1 'polypeptide(L)'
;MKFEEQARAYRETIERYLASIYASFGEEPQKPIFEAANYSLLAGGKRLRPMLALEFCRICGRNPEEALPFAAAVEMIHTYSLIHDDLPCMDNDDYRRGRLTNHKVFGEGMAVLAGDALLTDAFAVAARAKLPEPGKIGEAIAILSECAGSLGMIGGQVLDIMSAQRACTEQEVLDIQSRKTGRLIVAPCVLGVIAGNGTEAQKEGAAGFASLLGLAFQIRDDILDVIGDAGELGKATGVDGDKNTFVRLYGLSSCEQLVKDYTARAIDCLKVFPDPSFLTELALSLTERKN
;
A
#
# COMPACT_ATOMS: atom_id res chain seq x y z
N MET A 1 4.67 -8.33 -23.24
CA MET A 1 4.51 -6.85 -23.13
C MET A 1 5.71 -6.34 -22.38
N LYS A 2 6.25 -5.17 -22.68
CA LYS A 2 7.33 -4.59 -21.84
C LYS A 2 6.76 -4.16 -20.49
N PHE A 3 7.55 -4.23 -19.45
CA PHE A 3 7.15 -3.88 -18.07
C PHE A 3 6.43 -2.53 -17.98
N GLU A 4 7.02 -1.48 -18.56
CA GLU A 4 6.47 -0.12 -18.53
C GLU A 4 5.12 -0.01 -19.25
N GLU A 5 4.92 -0.75 -20.34
CA GLU A 5 3.64 -0.77 -21.07
C GLU A 5 2.56 -1.44 -20.25
N GLN A 6 2.89 -2.54 -19.59
CA GLN A 6 1.94 -3.27 -18.72
C GLN A 6 1.59 -2.47 -17.47
N ALA A 7 2.58 -1.85 -16.83
CA ALA A 7 2.37 -1.00 -15.67
C ALA A 7 1.48 0.21 -16.00
N ARG A 8 1.67 0.82 -17.17
CA ARG A 8 0.82 1.92 -17.65
C ARG A 8 -0.61 1.45 -17.92
N ALA A 9 -0.80 0.33 -18.62
CA ALA A 9 -2.13 -0.23 -18.88
C ALA A 9 -2.88 -0.57 -17.59
N TYR A 10 -2.20 -1.15 -16.60
CA TYR A 10 -2.79 -1.40 -15.29
C TYR A 10 -3.21 -0.10 -14.60
N ARG A 11 -2.35 0.91 -14.59
CA ARG A 11 -2.66 2.20 -13.98
C ARG A 11 -3.90 2.84 -14.60
N GLU A 12 -3.99 2.88 -15.93
CA GLU A 12 -5.14 3.43 -16.65
C GLU A 12 -6.44 2.67 -16.31
N THR A 13 -6.37 1.35 -16.20
CA THR A 13 -7.51 0.50 -15.84
C THR A 13 -7.94 0.73 -14.40
N ILE A 14 -6.99 0.83 -13.47
CA ILE A 14 -7.23 1.10 -12.06
C ILE A 14 -7.87 2.50 -11.89
N GLU A 15 -7.28 3.54 -12.49
CA GLU A 15 -7.80 4.92 -12.37
C GLU A 15 -9.24 5.02 -12.90
N ARG A 16 -9.53 4.38 -14.01
CA ARG A 16 -10.88 4.33 -14.57
C ARG A 16 -11.87 3.63 -13.62
N TYR A 17 -11.47 2.54 -12.99
CA TYR A 17 -12.31 1.83 -12.03
C TYR A 17 -12.52 2.64 -10.75
N LEU A 18 -11.46 3.24 -10.17
CA LEU A 18 -11.56 4.11 -9.00
C LEU A 18 -12.50 5.30 -9.24
N ALA A 19 -12.40 5.95 -10.40
CA ALA A 19 -13.29 7.06 -10.78
C ALA A 19 -14.77 6.64 -10.89
N SER A 20 -15.05 5.37 -11.14
CA SER A 20 -16.43 4.86 -11.25
C SER A 20 -17.12 4.63 -9.90
N ILE A 21 -16.36 4.52 -8.79
CA ILE A 21 -16.90 4.09 -7.48
C ILE A 21 -18.01 5.02 -6.99
N TYR A 22 -17.78 6.32 -7.04
CA TYR A 22 -18.72 7.33 -6.57
C TYR A 22 -19.39 8.13 -7.72
N ALA A 23 -19.24 7.72 -8.97
CA ALA A 23 -19.72 8.47 -10.13
C ALA A 23 -21.26 8.66 -10.18
N SER A 24 -22.01 7.73 -9.58
CA SER A 24 -23.49 7.76 -9.59
C SER A 24 -24.13 8.54 -8.44
N PHE A 25 -23.36 9.08 -7.50
CA PHE A 25 -23.87 9.69 -6.27
C PHE A 25 -23.89 11.23 -6.30
N GLY A 26 -23.98 11.83 -7.48
CA GLY A 26 -23.93 13.29 -7.65
C GLY A 26 -25.15 14.07 -7.16
N GLU A 27 -26.30 13.42 -7.01
CA GLU A 27 -27.58 14.04 -6.62
C GLU A 27 -27.97 13.75 -5.16
N GLU A 28 -27.16 12.97 -4.43
CA GLU A 28 -27.46 12.61 -3.05
C GLU A 28 -27.23 13.77 -2.08
N PRO A 29 -28.06 13.93 -1.01
CA PRO A 29 -27.90 15.01 -0.03
C PRO A 29 -26.51 15.05 0.62
N GLN A 30 -25.86 13.89 0.77
CA GLN A 30 -24.52 13.74 1.32
C GLN A 30 -23.39 13.85 0.26
N LYS A 31 -23.66 14.40 -0.91
CA LYS A 31 -22.68 14.61 -1.99
C LYS A 31 -21.30 15.14 -1.51
N PRO A 32 -21.20 16.05 -0.54
CA PRO A 32 -19.91 16.55 -0.07
C PRO A 32 -18.95 15.46 0.42
N ILE A 33 -19.46 14.31 0.92
CA ILE A 33 -18.58 13.23 1.37
C ILE A 33 -17.92 12.51 0.18
N PHE A 34 -18.67 12.33 -0.92
CA PHE A 34 -18.13 11.72 -2.14
C PHE A 34 -17.10 12.62 -2.82
N GLU A 35 -17.31 13.95 -2.76
CA GLU A 35 -16.34 14.93 -3.26
C GLU A 35 -15.06 14.90 -2.43
N ALA A 36 -15.15 14.87 -1.10
CA ALA A 36 -14.01 14.80 -0.21
C ALA A 36 -13.25 13.46 -0.34
N ALA A 37 -13.97 12.33 -0.43
CA ALA A 37 -13.36 11.02 -0.66
C ALA A 37 -12.64 10.96 -2.01
N ASN A 38 -13.30 11.38 -3.10
CA ASN A 38 -12.72 11.41 -4.45
C ASN A 38 -11.53 12.35 -4.57
N TYR A 39 -11.54 13.48 -3.86
CA TYR A 39 -10.41 14.42 -3.85
C TYR A 39 -9.08 13.73 -3.51
N SER A 40 -9.08 12.85 -2.52
CA SER A 40 -7.89 12.10 -2.10
C SER A 40 -7.71 10.81 -2.91
N LEU A 41 -8.79 10.06 -3.19
CA LEU A 41 -8.72 8.79 -3.92
C LEU A 41 -8.17 8.98 -5.34
N LEU A 42 -8.57 10.06 -6.02
CA LEU A 42 -8.18 10.38 -7.39
C LEU A 42 -7.00 11.36 -7.48
N ALA A 43 -6.29 11.59 -6.38
CA ALA A 43 -5.10 12.46 -6.36
C ALA A 43 -3.87 11.88 -7.08
N GLY A 44 -4.03 10.76 -7.77
CA GLY A 44 -2.95 10.07 -8.49
C GLY A 44 -2.06 9.22 -7.56
N GLY A 45 -0.89 8.85 -8.08
CA GLY A 45 0.08 8.02 -7.37
C GLY A 45 0.59 6.85 -8.22
N LYS A 46 1.51 6.08 -7.64
CA LYS A 46 2.12 4.92 -8.35
C LYS A 46 1.15 3.74 -8.51
N ARG A 47 0.05 3.70 -7.74
CA ARG A 47 -0.94 2.61 -7.73
C ARG A 47 -0.30 1.22 -7.59
N LEU A 48 0.76 1.13 -6.80
CA LEU A 48 1.51 -0.10 -6.60
C LEU A 48 0.62 -1.25 -6.07
N ARG A 49 -0.13 -0.98 -5.00
CA ARG A 49 -0.99 -1.99 -4.36
C ARG A 49 -2.05 -2.55 -5.30
N PRO A 50 -2.84 -1.74 -6.01
CA PRO A 50 -3.76 -2.22 -7.03
C PRO A 50 -3.08 -3.02 -8.15
N MET A 51 -1.91 -2.58 -8.65
CA MET A 51 -1.17 -3.29 -9.70
C MET A 51 -0.74 -4.70 -9.25
N LEU A 52 -0.33 -4.86 -7.99
CA LEU A 52 -0.01 -6.16 -7.42
C LEU A 52 -1.22 -7.10 -7.47
N ALA A 53 -2.42 -6.63 -7.10
CA ALA A 53 -3.63 -7.46 -7.16
C ALA A 53 -3.95 -7.92 -8.59
N LEU A 54 -3.86 -7.01 -9.57
CA LEU A 54 -4.11 -7.34 -10.97
C LEU A 54 -3.10 -8.35 -11.49
N GLU A 55 -1.82 -8.15 -11.18
CA GLU A 55 -0.76 -9.01 -11.68
C GLU A 55 -0.82 -10.41 -11.07
N PHE A 56 -1.05 -10.54 -9.76
CA PHE A 56 -1.21 -11.86 -9.15
C PHE A 56 -2.42 -12.61 -9.70
N CYS A 57 -3.52 -11.92 -10.04
CA CYS A 57 -4.64 -12.53 -10.74
C CYS A 57 -4.22 -13.04 -12.14
N ARG A 58 -3.48 -12.25 -12.91
CA ARG A 58 -2.99 -12.59 -14.25
C ARG A 58 -2.09 -13.84 -14.24
N ILE A 59 -1.10 -13.88 -13.33
CA ILE A 59 -0.15 -14.99 -13.28
C ILE A 59 -0.73 -16.28 -12.70
N CYS A 60 -1.93 -16.20 -12.10
CA CYS A 60 -2.76 -17.35 -11.80
C CYS A 60 -3.63 -17.81 -12.99
N GLY A 61 -3.52 -17.14 -14.16
CA GLY A 61 -4.16 -17.57 -15.41
C GLY A 61 -5.55 -16.98 -15.68
N ARG A 62 -5.95 -15.92 -14.94
CA ARG A 62 -7.24 -15.25 -15.16
C ARG A 62 -7.09 -13.83 -15.70
N ASN A 63 -8.22 -13.24 -16.11
CA ASN A 63 -8.24 -11.83 -16.52
C ASN A 63 -7.92 -10.94 -15.30
N PRO A 64 -6.87 -10.09 -15.34
CA PRO A 64 -6.49 -9.21 -14.24
C PRO A 64 -7.62 -8.29 -13.79
N GLU A 65 -8.55 -7.91 -14.65
CA GLU A 65 -9.70 -7.07 -14.31
C GLU A 65 -10.67 -7.73 -13.31
N GLU A 66 -10.61 -9.05 -13.14
CA GLU A 66 -11.39 -9.75 -12.13
C GLU A 66 -10.95 -9.40 -10.69
N ALA A 67 -9.71 -8.94 -10.52
CA ALA A 67 -9.19 -8.46 -9.24
C ALA A 67 -9.51 -6.97 -8.97
N LEU A 68 -10.10 -6.22 -9.90
CA LEU A 68 -10.35 -4.77 -9.75
C LEU A 68 -11.13 -4.40 -8.48
N PRO A 69 -12.18 -5.13 -8.05
CA PRO A 69 -12.86 -4.80 -6.81
C PRO A 69 -11.93 -4.87 -5.58
N PHE A 70 -11.06 -5.87 -5.52
CA PHE A 70 -10.07 -6.00 -4.45
C PHE A 70 -8.96 -4.95 -4.55
N ALA A 71 -8.47 -4.71 -5.75
CA ALA A 71 -7.48 -3.68 -6.04
C ALA A 71 -7.96 -2.29 -5.59
N ALA A 72 -9.20 -1.96 -5.93
CA ALA A 72 -9.83 -0.71 -5.52
C ALA A 72 -10.05 -0.63 -4.01
N ALA A 73 -10.54 -1.70 -3.39
CA ALA A 73 -10.75 -1.75 -1.94
C ALA A 73 -9.45 -1.50 -1.16
N VAL A 74 -8.34 -2.12 -1.58
CA VAL A 74 -7.03 -1.89 -0.96
C VAL A 74 -6.57 -0.44 -1.16
N GLU A 75 -6.79 0.18 -2.32
CA GLU A 75 -6.42 1.57 -2.56
C GLU A 75 -7.32 2.54 -1.77
N MET A 76 -8.61 2.24 -1.60
CA MET A 76 -9.51 3.00 -0.72
C MET A 76 -9.03 2.95 0.74
N ILE A 77 -8.65 1.76 1.22
CA ILE A 77 -8.08 1.57 2.56
C ILE A 77 -6.76 2.35 2.70
N HIS A 78 -5.89 2.29 1.71
CA HIS A 78 -4.66 3.09 1.72
C HIS A 78 -4.95 4.59 1.71
N THR A 79 -5.96 5.03 0.95
CA THR A 79 -6.31 6.45 0.85
C THR A 79 -6.89 6.98 2.16
N TYR A 80 -7.78 6.22 2.82
CA TYR A 80 -8.30 6.67 4.12
C TYR A 80 -7.18 6.83 5.15
N SER A 81 -6.22 5.90 5.18
CA SER A 81 -5.13 6.00 6.14
C SER A 81 -4.30 7.27 5.94
N LEU A 82 -4.07 7.67 4.67
CA LEU A 82 -3.38 8.92 4.38
C LEU A 82 -4.21 10.17 4.79
N ILE A 83 -5.55 10.14 4.58
CA ILE A 83 -6.42 11.25 5.02
C ILE A 83 -6.36 11.41 6.53
N HIS A 84 -6.42 10.30 7.28
CA HIS A 84 -6.39 10.34 8.74
C HIS A 84 -4.99 10.67 9.28
N ASP A 85 -3.93 10.17 8.67
CA ASP A 85 -2.55 10.51 9.05
C ASP A 85 -2.29 12.02 8.90
N ASP A 86 -2.85 12.68 7.87
CA ASP A 86 -2.69 14.12 7.64
C ASP A 86 -3.41 15.01 8.66
N LEU A 87 -4.35 14.48 9.48
CA LEU A 87 -5.14 15.28 10.42
C LEU A 87 -4.27 15.98 11.47
N PRO A 88 -4.73 17.13 12.03
CA PRO A 88 -3.99 17.85 13.07
C PRO A 88 -3.70 17.05 14.35
N CYS A 89 -4.50 16.02 14.64
CA CYS A 89 -4.28 15.12 15.77
C CYS A 89 -3.30 13.97 15.49
N MET A 90 -2.78 13.89 14.25
CA MET A 90 -1.83 12.91 13.78
C MET A 90 -0.55 13.63 13.30
N ASP A 91 -0.18 13.54 12.01
CA ASP A 91 1.05 14.13 11.48
C ASP A 91 0.91 15.64 11.22
N ASN A 92 -0.33 16.17 11.12
CA ASN A 92 -0.66 17.58 10.88
C ASN A 92 -0.03 18.13 9.59
N ASP A 93 -0.10 17.36 8.51
CA ASP A 93 0.46 17.73 7.23
C ASP A 93 -0.46 18.65 6.43
N ASP A 94 0.09 19.74 5.89
CA ASP A 94 -0.65 20.70 5.06
C ASP A 94 -0.74 20.25 3.59
N TYR A 95 0.25 19.48 3.12
CA TYR A 95 0.37 19.06 1.72
C TYR A 95 0.67 17.58 1.58
N ARG A 96 0.02 16.94 0.61
CA ARG A 96 0.27 15.57 0.17
C ARG A 96 0.22 15.46 -1.35
N ARG A 97 1.26 14.86 -1.96
CA ARG A 97 1.38 14.73 -3.42
C ARG A 97 1.29 16.09 -4.16
N GLY A 98 1.83 17.17 -3.56
CA GLY A 98 1.81 18.52 -4.12
C GLY A 98 0.47 19.24 -4.08
N ARG A 99 -0.53 18.70 -3.35
CA ARG A 99 -1.87 19.31 -3.15
C ARG A 99 -2.12 19.50 -1.66
N LEU A 100 -2.99 20.44 -1.31
CA LEU A 100 -3.47 20.58 0.06
C LEU A 100 -4.12 19.28 0.54
N THR A 101 -3.91 18.94 1.80
CA THR A 101 -4.52 17.75 2.43
C THR A 101 -6.03 17.89 2.57
N ASN A 102 -6.72 16.78 2.76
CA ASN A 102 -8.19 16.73 2.78
C ASN A 102 -8.77 17.68 3.83
N HIS A 103 -8.21 17.68 5.05
CA HIS A 103 -8.69 18.54 6.13
C HIS A 103 -8.47 20.04 5.87
N LYS A 104 -7.46 20.41 5.06
CA LYS A 104 -7.25 21.81 4.66
C LYS A 104 -8.28 22.28 3.63
N VAL A 105 -8.82 21.39 2.81
CA VAL A 105 -9.78 21.73 1.75
C VAL A 105 -11.22 21.65 2.27
N PHE A 106 -11.55 20.60 3.04
CA PHE A 106 -12.94 20.29 3.44
C PHE A 106 -13.20 20.48 4.93
N GLY A 107 -12.17 20.78 5.73
CA GLY A 107 -12.23 20.84 7.19
C GLY A 107 -12.06 19.48 7.86
N GLU A 108 -11.67 19.50 9.13
CA GLU A 108 -11.29 18.30 9.89
C GLU A 108 -12.44 17.28 10.00
N GLY A 109 -13.65 17.72 10.35
CA GLY A 109 -14.79 16.83 10.49
C GLY A 109 -15.15 16.10 9.19
N MET A 110 -15.09 16.80 8.05
CA MET A 110 -15.34 16.17 6.75
C MET A 110 -14.21 15.21 6.36
N ALA A 111 -12.97 15.53 6.68
CA ALA A 111 -11.83 14.63 6.42
C ALA A 111 -11.94 13.34 7.22
N VAL A 112 -12.34 13.40 8.50
CA VAL A 112 -12.62 12.20 9.30
C VAL A 112 -13.69 11.34 8.63
N LEU A 113 -14.83 11.95 8.27
CA LEU A 113 -15.94 11.22 7.63
C LEU A 113 -15.58 10.68 6.25
N ALA A 114 -14.76 11.38 5.47
CA ALA A 114 -14.28 10.91 4.17
C ALA A 114 -13.38 9.67 4.32
N GLY A 115 -12.53 9.64 5.35
CA GLY A 115 -11.74 8.47 5.71
C GLY A 115 -12.63 7.30 6.14
N ASP A 116 -13.61 7.52 7.01
CA ASP A 116 -14.57 6.50 7.47
C ASP A 116 -15.37 5.91 6.30
N ALA A 117 -15.82 6.78 5.38
CA ALA A 117 -16.53 6.34 4.19
C ALA A 117 -15.65 5.45 3.30
N LEU A 118 -14.43 5.88 2.98
CA LEU A 118 -13.50 5.08 2.18
C LEU A 118 -13.19 3.73 2.84
N LEU A 119 -12.97 3.71 4.16
CA LEU A 119 -12.71 2.47 4.90
C LEU A 119 -13.92 1.53 4.84
N THR A 120 -15.12 2.04 5.11
CA THR A 120 -16.35 1.23 5.16
C THR A 120 -16.74 0.73 3.77
N ASP A 121 -16.74 1.64 2.78
CA ASP A 121 -17.13 1.33 1.40
C ASP A 121 -16.14 0.39 0.71
N ALA A 122 -14.88 0.36 1.14
CA ALA A 122 -13.89 -0.59 0.62
C ALA A 122 -14.36 -2.05 0.76
N PHE A 123 -14.96 -2.40 1.89
CA PHE A 123 -15.49 -3.76 2.09
C PHE A 123 -16.71 -4.04 1.19
N ALA A 124 -17.56 -3.04 0.99
CA ALA A 124 -18.69 -3.16 0.05
C ALA A 124 -18.22 -3.31 -1.39
N VAL A 125 -17.15 -2.60 -1.79
CA VAL A 125 -16.54 -2.74 -3.12
C VAL A 125 -15.91 -4.12 -3.28
N ALA A 126 -15.13 -4.60 -2.30
CA ALA A 126 -14.52 -5.93 -2.33
C ALA A 126 -15.57 -7.04 -2.41
N ALA A 127 -16.68 -6.91 -1.68
CA ALA A 127 -17.77 -7.90 -1.67
C ALA A 127 -18.51 -8.03 -3.03
N ARG A 128 -18.34 -7.05 -3.93
CA ARG A 128 -18.91 -7.10 -5.31
C ARG A 128 -18.03 -7.88 -6.29
N ALA A 129 -16.88 -8.41 -5.86
CA ALA A 129 -16.04 -9.23 -6.71
C ALA A 129 -16.79 -10.47 -7.20
N LYS A 130 -16.63 -10.79 -8.48
CA LYS A 130 -17.24 -11.98 -9.10
C LYS A 130 -16.18 -13.08 -9.16
N LEU A 131 -16.14 -13.92 -8.15
CA LEU A 131 -15.19 -15.03 -8.08
C LEU A 131 -15.76 -16.30 -8.70
N PRO A 132 -14.89 -17.18 -9.26
CA PRO A 132 -15.30 -18.51 -9.71
C PRO A 132 -15.95 -19.34 -8.60
N GLU A 133 -15.44 -19.19 -7.38
CA GLU A 133 -15.96 -19.80 -6.17
C GLU A 133 -16.52 -18.72 -5.25
N PRO A 134 -17.84 -18.48 -5.23
CA PRO A 134 -18.45 -17.40 -4.43
C PRO A 134 -18.12 -17.48 -2.94
N GLY A 135 -17.89 -18.68 -2.40
CA GLY A 135 -17.49 -18.88 -1.00
C GLY A 135 -16.16 -18.21 -0.62
N LYS A 136 -15.27 -17.96 -1.57
CA LYS A 136 -13.99 -17.28 -1.34
C LYS A 136 -14.11 -15.78 -1.10
N ILE A 137 -15.27 -15.16 -1.33
CA ILE A 137 -15.48 -13.74 -1.00
C ILE A 137 -15.36 -13.52 0.52
N GLY A 138 -15.91 -14.40 1.33
CA GLY A 138 -15.76 -14.33 2.79
C GLY A 138 -14.30 -14.42 3.24
N GLU A 139 -13.53 -15.32 2.65
CA GLU A 139 -12.07 -15.42 2.87
C GLU A 139 -11.35 -14.14 2.49
N ALA A 140 -11.63 -13.59 1.30
CA ALA A 140 -11.03 -12.36 0.82
C ALA A 140 -11.31 -11.16 1.73
N ILE A 141 -12.57 -11.02 2.20
CA ILE A 141 -12.97 -9.97 3.13
C ILE A 141 -12.25 -10.13 4.49
N ALA A 142 -12.13 -11.36 5.00
CA ALA A 142 -11.42 -11.64 6.24
C ALA A 142 -9.94 -11.24 6.14
N ILE A 143 -9.25 -11.60 5.05
CA ILE A 143 -7.85 -11.22 4.79
C ILE A 143 -7.70 -9.69 4.69
N LEU A 144 -8.60 -9.02 3.95
CA LEU A 144 -8.58 -7.57 3.83
C LEU A 144 -8.74 -6.90 5.19
N SER A 145 -9.70 -7.39 6.00
CA SER A 145 -9.96 -6.88 7.34
C SER A 145 -8.79 -7.11 8.30
N GLU A 146 -8.18 -8.28 8.27
CA GLU A 146 -7.00 -8.59 9.10
C GLU A 146 -5.81 -7.69 8.72
N CYS A 147 -5.55 -7.54 7.42
CA CYS A 147 -4.42 -6.72 6.95
C CYS A 147 -4.60 -5.21 7.22
N ALA A 148 -5.83 -4.70 7.16
CA ALA A 148 -6.14 -3.30 7.41
C ALA A 148 -6.34 -2.98 8.89
N GLY A 149 -6.86 -3.95 9.67
CA GLY A 149 -7.38 -3.76 11.01
C GLY A 149 -6.34 -3.68 12.13
N SER A 150 -6.80 -3.95 13.35
CA SER A 150 -6.00 -3.84 14.59
C SER A 150 -4.82 -4.80 14.66
N LEU A 151 -4.86 -5.92 13.92
CA LEU A 151 -3.73 -6.85 13.80
C LEU A 151 -2.80 -6.51 12.62
N GLY A 152 -3.22 -5.61 11.75
CA GLY A 152 -2.50 -5.16 10.55
C GLY A 152 -2.09 -3.69 10.62
N MET A 153 -2.45 -2.93 9.59
CA MET A 153 -2.01 -1.54 9.40
C MET A 153 -2.36 -0.62 10.57
N ILE A 154 -3.61 -0.65 11.08
CA ILE A 154 -4.01 0.16 12.23
C ILE A 154 -3.19 -0.21 13.47
N GLY A 155 -2.97 -1.51 13.73
CA GLY A 155 -2.11 -1.96 14.82
C GLY A 155 -0.67 -1.46 14.68
N GLY A 156 -0.13 -1.46 13.46
CA GLY A 156 1.18 -0.89 13.15
C GLY A 156 1.26 0.60 13.44
N GLN A 157 0.22 1.37 13.10
CA GLN A 157 0.13 2.80 13.40
C GLN A 157 0.09 3.07 14.91
N VAL A 158 -0.64 2.24 15.68
CA VAL A 158 -0.63 2.34 17.15
C VAL A 158 0.77 2.12 17.72
N LEU A 159 1.48 1.09 17.25
CA LEU A 159 2.87 0.83 17.68
C LEU A 159 3.80 1.99 17.33
N ASP A 160 3.64 2.59 16.16
CA ASP A 160 4.41 3.73 15.71
C ASP A 160 4.21 4.94 16.63
N ILE A 161 2.96 5.32 16.91
CA ILE A 161 2.62 6.41 17.85
C ILE A 161 3.19 6.15 19.24
N MET A 162 3.06 4.93 19.76
CA MET A 162 3.56 4.57 21.11
C MET A 162 5.09 4.61 21.19
N SER A 163 5.77 4.47 20.08
CA SER A 163 7.25 4.43 19.99
C SER A 163 7.88 5.77 19.62
N ALA A 164 7.09 6.77 19.23
CA ALA A 164 7.58 8.05 18.67
C ALA A 164 8.54 8.83 19.61
N GLN A 165 8.46 8.63 20.95
CA GLN A 165 9.23 9.38 21.92
C GLN A 165 10.34 8.56 22.61
N ARG A 166 10.67 7.37 22.10
CA ARG A 166 11.71 6.50 22.66
C ARG A 166 12.47 5.74 21.56
N ALA A 167 13.68 5.30 21.90
CA ALA A 167 14.40 4.39 21.03
C ALA A 167 13.70 3.02 20.99
N CYS A 168 13.55 2.46 19.79
CA CYS A 168 13.03 1.12 19.57
C CYS A 168 14.14 0.09 19.45
N THR A 169 13.82 -1.12 19.90
CA THR A 169 14.60 -2.32 19.56
C THR A 169 14.40 -2.68 18.10
N GLU A 170 15.31 -3.50 17.57
CA GLU A 170 15.18 -4.05 16.22
C GLU A 170 13.83 -4.73 15.97
N GLN A 171 13.39 -5.58 16.92
CA GLN A 171 12.13 -6.29 16.79
C GLN A 171 10.93 -5.34 16.75
N GLU A 172 10.95 -4.27 17.54
CA GLU A 172 9.88 -3.26 17.52
C GLU A 172 9.82 -2.52 16.17
N VAL A 173 10.96 -2.15 15.59
CA VAL A 173 10.99 -1.52 14.25
C VAL A 173 10.46 -2.48 13.20
N LEU A 174 10.87 -3.76 13.23
CA LEU A 174 10.36 -4.78 12.32
C LEU A 174 8.84 -4.97 12.49
N ASP A 175 8.34 -5.01 13.73
CA ASP A 175 6.89 -5.16 14.00
C ASP A 175 6.08 -3.96 13.50
N ILE A 176 6.57 -2.74 13.70
CA ILE A 176 5.94 -1.52 13.18
C ILE A 176 5.87 -1.59 11.66
N GLN A 177 6.99 -1.78 10.99
CA GLN A 177 7.08 -1.72 9.53
C GLN A 177 6.32 -2.87 8.85
N SER A 178 6.40 -4.08 9.40
CA SER A 178 5.67 -5.23 8.87
C SER A 178 4.15 -5.04 8.95
N ARG A 179 3.65 -4.37 9.99
CA ARG A 179 2.21 -4.11 10.19
C ARG A 179 1.77 -2.84 9.47
N LYS A 180 2.36 -1.68 9.78
CA LYS A 180 1.94 -0.37 9.26
C LYS A 180 2.00 -0.34 7.72
N THR A 181 3.08 -0.86 7.14
CA THR A 181 3.31 -0.85 5.69
C THR A 181 3.13 -2.23 5.05
N GLY A 182 3.74 -3.26 5.62
CA GLY A 182 3.85 -4.58 5.01
C GLY A 182 2.51 -5.27 4.82
N ARG A 183 1.62 -5.25 5.82
CA ARG A 183 0.30 -5.92 5.72
C ARG A 183 -0.53 -5.40 4.55
N LEU A 184 -0.48 -4.11 4.26
CA LEU A 184 -1.22 -3.53 3.14
C LEU A 184 -0.51 -3.71 1.78
N ILE A 185 0.69 -4.31 1.74
CA ILE A 185 1.31 -4.86 0.53
C ILE A 185 0.95 -6.34 0.38
N VAL A 186 0.83 -7.09 1.48
CA VAL A 186 0.41 -8.50 1.49
C VAL A 186 -1.03 -8.64 0.97
N ALA A 187 -1.95 -7.82 1.46
CA ALA A 187 -3.37 -7.90 1.10
C ALA A 187 -3.62 -7.99 -0.42
N PRO A 188 -3.16 -7.04 -1.27
CA PRO A 188 -3.44 -7.09 -2.70
C PRO A 188 -2.81 -8.31 -3.38
N CYS A 189 -1.64 -8.78 -2.93
CA CYS A 189 -0.99 -9.96 -3.51
C CYS A 189 -1.84 -11.22 -3.28
N VAL A 190 -2.27 -11.46 -2.04
CA VAL A 190 -3.10 -12.63 -1.71
C VAL A 190 -4.50 -12.53 -2.33
N LEU A 191 -5.11 -11.33 -2.30
CA LEU A 191 -6.42 -11.09 -2.92
C LEU A 191 -6.37 -11.27 -4.44
N GLY A 192 -5.27 -10.90 -5.08
CA GLY A 192 -5.04 -11.17 -6.50
C GLY A 192 -4.97 -12.67 -6.80
N VAL A 193 -4.30 -13.46 -5.97
CA VAL A 193 -4.27 -14.92 -6.09
C VAL A 193 -5.66 -15.52 -5.91
N ILE A 194 -6.46 -15.03 -4.94
CA ILE A 194 -7.85 -15.48 -4.73
C ILE A 194 -8.70 -15.16 -5.98
N ALA A 195 -8.60 -13.94 -6.52
CA ALA A 195 -9.30 -13.55 -7.76
C ALA A 195 -8.87 -14.43 -8.95
N GLY A 196 -7.57 -14.76 -9.01
CA GLY A 196 -6.99 -15.66 -9.99
C GLY A 196 -7.34 -17.14 -9.80
N ASN A 197 -8.10 -17.51 -8.75
CA ASN A 197 -8.38 -18.89 -8.35
C ASN A 197 -7.11 -19.74 -8.15
N GLY A 198 -6.05 -19.11 -7.60
CA GLY A 198 -4.78 -19.77 -7.34
C GLY A 198 -4.82 -20.76 -6.19
N THR A 199 -3.75 -21.55 -6.07
CA THR A 199 -3.56 -22.59 -5.05
C THR A 199 -3.09 -22.01 -3.71
N GLU A 200 -3.15 -22.80 -2.62
CA GLU A 200 -2.58 -22.40 -1.32
C GLU A 200 -1.08 -22.10 -1.43
N ALA A 201 -0.30 -22.93 -2.14
CA ALA A 201 1.13 -22.67 -2.36
C ALA A 201 1.36 -21.31 -3.07
N GLN A 202 0.49 -20.91 -3.98
CA GLN A 202 0.56 -19.60 -4.62
C GLN A 202 0.16 -18.47 -3.65
N LYS A 203 -0.82 -18.68 -2.76
CA LYS A 203 -1.14 -17.69 -1.71
C LYS A 203 0.04 -17.50 -0.75
N GLU A 204 0.68 -18.58 -0.31
CA GLU A 204 1.87 -18.52 0.53
C GLU A 204 3.05 -17.82 -0.19
N GLY A 205 3.29 -18.15 -1.46
CA GLY A 205 4.30 -17.51 -2.29
C GLY A 205 4.05 -16.01 -2.46
N ALA A 206 2.81 -15.59 -2.70
CA ALA A 206 2.41 -14.19 -2.83
C ALA A 206 2.57 -13.43 -1.50
N ALA A 207 2.18 -14.03 -0.38
CA ALA A 207 2.35 -13.45 0.95
C ALA A 207 3.83 -13.30 1.32
N GLY A 208 4.65 -14.32 1.04
CA GLY A 208 6.10 -14.29 1.24
C GLY A 208 6.79 -13.21 0.40
N PHE A 209 6.48 -13.15 -0.90
CA PHE A 209 6.95 -12.09 -1.79
C PHE A 209 6.62 -10.70 -1.23
N ALA A 210 5.35 -10.48 -0.89
CA ALA A 210 4.87 -9.18 -0.43
C ALA A 210 5.51 -8.74 0.89
N SER A 211 5.66 -9.66 1.85
CA SER A 211 6.28 -9.38 3.14
C SER A 211 7.75 -8.97 3.00
N LEU A 212 8.51 -9.70 2.19
CA LEU A 212 9.94 -9.43 1.97
C LEU A 212 10.14 -8.17 1.13
N LEU A 213 9.31 -7.97 0.09
CA LEU A 213 9.34 -6.75 -0.73
C LEU A 213 8.98 -5.51 0.11
N GLY A 214 7.99 -5.62 0.99
CA GLY A 214 7.59 -4.53 1.88
C GLY A 214 8.72 -4.08 2.82
N LEU A 215 9.48 -5.03 3.38
CA LEU A 215 10.67 -4.73 4.19
C LEU A 215 11.77 -4.09 3.34
N ALA A 216 12.10 -4.68 2.18
CA ALA A 216 13.11 -4.11 1.28
C ALA A 216 12.76 -2.68 0.84
N PHE A 217 11.48 -2.44 0.53
CA PHE A 217 10.97 -1.14 0.13
C PHE A 217 11.14 -0.11 1.26
N GLN A 218 10.77 -0.47 2.49
CA GLN A 218 10.87 0.43 3.64
C GLN A 218 12.33 0.74 3.99
N ILE A 219 13.22 -0.27 3.99
CA ILE A 219 14.66 -0.03 4.19
C ILE A 219 15.22 0.88 3.10
N ARG A 220 14.74 0.74 1.85
CA ARG A 220 15.15 1.61 0.75
C ARG A 220 14.65 3.03 0.94
N ASP A 221 13.44 3.25 1.44
CA ASP A 221 12.93 4.58 1.79
C ASP A 221 13.80 5.22 2.87
N ASP A 222 14.10 4.52 3.95
CA ASP A 222 14.99 5.00 5.02
C ASP A 222 16.39 5.39 4.48
N ILE A 223 16.95 4.62 3.53
CA ILE A 223 18.21 4.95 2.85
C ILE A 223 18.08 6.25 2.05
N LEU A 224 17.00 6.39 1.27
CA LEU A 224 16.79 7.56 0.41
C LEU A 224 16.58 8.84 1.23
N ASP A 225 15.88 8.75 2.34
CA ASP A 225 15.68 9.89 3.24
C ASP A 225 17.03 10.42 3.78
N VAL A 226 17.93 9.52 4.16
CA VAL A 226 19.28 9.93 4.63
C VAL A 226 20.15 10.49 3.50
N ILE A 227 20.09 9.91 2.28
CA ILE A 227 20.91 10.36 1.14
C ILE A 227 20.33 11.64 0.53
N GLY A 228 19.00 11.76 0.43
CA GLY A 228 18.29 12.91 -0.12
C GLY A 228 18.57 14.18 0.70
N ASP A 229 18.51 14.12 2.01
CA ASP A 229 18.85 15.22 2.91
C ASP A 229 20.30 15.70 2.76
N ALA A 230 21.23 14.82 2.41
CA ALA A 230 22.63 15.16 2.19
C ALA A 230 22.90 15.84 0.83
N GLY A 231 22.02 15.62 -0.18
CA GLY A 231 22.20 16.07 -1.57
C GLY A 231 21.55 17.41 -1.93
N GLU A 232 20.42 17.76 -1.30
CA GLU A 232 19.64 18.95 -1.67
C GLU A 232 19.83 20.15 -0.74
N LEU A 233 20.48 20.01 0.40
CA LEU A 233 20.49 21.04 1.42
C LEU A 233 21.88 21.21 2.04
N GLY A 234 22.52 22.32 1.75
CA GLY A 234 23.33 23.02 2.74
C GLY A 234 22.48 23.44 3.97
N LYS A 235 21.50 22.65 4.41
CA LYS A 235 20.67 22.79 5.61
C LYS A 235 21.00 21.67 6.58
N ALA A 236 21.11 22.04 7.85
CA ALA A 236 21.45 21.15 8.94
C ALA A 236 20.70 19.82 8.85
N THR A 237 21.44 18.75 8.58
CA THR A 237 21.03 17.37 8.77
C THR A 237 20.61 17.21 10.23
N GLY A 238 19.34 16.91 10.51
CA GLY A 238 18.93 16.71 11.90
C GLY A 238 17.44 16.77 12.22
N VAL A 239 16.55 16.96 11.25
CA VAL A 239 15.10 17.03 11.55
C VAL A 239 14.49 15.64 11.78
N ASP A 240 15.10 14.55 11.27
CA ASP A 240 14.69 13.16 11.48
C ASP A 240 15.63 12.34 12.41
N GLY A 241 16.51 13.00 13.17
CA GLY A 241 17.45 12.32 14.07
C GLY A 241 16.82 11.45 15.16
N ASP A 242 15.51 11.57 15.39
CA ASP A 242 14.78 10.85 16.44
C ASP A 242 13.87 9.73 15.90
N LYS A 243 13.71 9.54 14.59
CA LYS A 243 12.89 8.45 14.05
C LYS A 243 13.56 7.09 14.18
N ASN A 244 12.78 6.07 14.54
CA ASN A 244 13.23 4.69 14.64
C ASN A 244 13.31 4.05 13.23
N THR A 245 14.44 4.23 12.53
CA THR A 245 14.69 3.73 11.16
C THR A 245 15.66 2.56 11.13
N PHE A 246 15.63 1.78 10.06
CA PHE A 246 16.60 0.70 9.83
C PHE A 246 18.04 1.24 9.69
N VAL A 247 18.21 2.41 9.07
CA VAL A 247 19.54 3.01 8.90
C VAL A 247 20.15 3.37 10.26
N ARG A 248 19.34 3.81 11.23
CA ARG A 248 19.81 4.06 12.60
C ARG A 248 20.25 2.76 13.33
N LEU A 249 19.54 1.66 13.07
CA LEU A 249 19.84 0.37 13.71
C LEU A 249 21.08 -0.33 13.13
N TYR A 250 21.20 -0.33 11.81
CA TYR A 250 22.19 -1.17 11.13
C TYR A 250 23.28 -0.38 10.40
N GLY A 251 23.09 0.92 10.19
CA GLY A 251 23.95 1.74 9.33
C GLY A 251 23.66 1.53 7.83
N LEU A 252 24.06 2.53 7.04
CA LEU A 252 23.74 2.63 5.61
C LEU A 252 24.19 1.41 4.79
N SER A 253 25.46 0.99 4.95
CA SER A 253 26.03 -0.13 4.19
C SER A 253 25.33 -1.46 4.47
N SER A 254 24.95 -1.72 5.72
CA SER A 254 24.20 -2.92 6.10
C SER A 254 22.80 -2.89 5.53
N CYS A 255 22.14 -1.72 5.53
CA CYS A 255 20.82 -1.54 4.93
C CYS A 255 20.83 -1.79 3.42
N GLU A 256 21.85 -1.34 2.69
CA GLU A 256 22.00 -1.65 1.26
C GLU A 256 22.11 -3.17 0.99
N GLN A 257 22.81 -3.89 1.85
CA GLN A 257 22.91 -5.35 1.72
C GLN A 257 21.57 -6.01 2.07
N LEU A 258 20.89 -5.59 3.14
CA LEU A 258 19.56 -6.09 3.51
C LEU A 258 18.53 -5.90 2.40
N VAL A 259 18.52 -4.75 1.72
CA VAL A 259 17.64 -4.50 0.56
C VAL A 259 17.87 -5.55 -0.52
N LYS A 260 19.13 -5.83 -0.88
CA LYS A 260 19.47 -6.86 -1.90
C LYS A 260 19.02 -8.25 -1.47
N ASP A 261 19.30 -8.62 -0.23
CA ASP A 261 18.99 -9.96 0.31
C ASP A 261 17.47 -10.18 0.40
N TYR A 262 16.71 -9.19 0.92
CA TYR A 262 15.26 -9.29 0.98
C TYR A 262 14.63 -9.29 -0.41
N THR A 263 15.13 -8.50 -1.36
CA THR A 263 14.64 -8.48 -2.75
C THR A 263 14.88 -9.85 -3.42
N ALA A 264 16.07 -10.42 -3.30
CA ALA A 264 16.37 -11.73 -3.87
C ALA A 264 15.46 -12.83 -3.28
N ARG A 265 15.27 -12.84 -1.96
CA ARG A 265 14.35 -13.77 -1.28
C ARG A 265 12.90 -13.56 -1.66
N ALA A 266 12.46 -12.29 -1.87
CA ALA A 266 11.13 -12.00 -2.37
C ALA A 266 10.92 -12.61 -3.77
N ILE A 267 11.86 -12.41 -4.69
CA ILE A 267 11.82 -12.99 -6.03
C ILE A 267 11.78 -14.53 -5.98
N ASP A 268 12.49 -15.14 -5.04
CA ASP A 268 12.47 -16.60 -4.85
C ASP A 268 11.07 -17.13 -4.48
N CYS A 269 10.26 -16.39 -3.75
CA CYS A 269 8.87 -16.75 -3.44
C CYS A 269 7.99 -16.84 -4.69
N LEU A 270 8.38 -16.19 -5.79
CA LEU A 270 7.63 -16.20 -7.04
C LEU A 270 7.82 -17.47 -7.88
N LYS A 271 8.72 -18.39 -7.52
CA LYS A 271 9.00 -19.63 -8.27
C LYS A 271 7.80 -20.56 -8.44
N VAL A 272 6.76 -20.39 -7.62
CA VAL A 272 5.50 -21.15 -7.70
C VAL A 272 4.57 -20.64 -8.80
N PHE A 273 4.92 -19.55 -9.48
CA PHE A 273 4.11 -18.95 -10.54
C PHE A 273 4.77 -19.19 -11.91
N PRO A 274 3.96 -19.37 -12.97
CA PRO A 274 4.48 -19.71 -14.31
C PRO A 274 5.21 -18.56 -15.00
N ASP A 275 4.82 -17.31 -14.74
CA ASP A 275 5.39 -16.10 -15.39
C ASP A 275 5.50 -14.95 -14.38
N PRO A 276 6.57 -14.93 -13.54
CA PRO A 276 6.78 -13.90 -12.54
C PRO A 276 7.55 -12.67 -13.07
N SER A 277 7.78 -12.54 -14.36
CA SER A 277 8.69 -11.53 -14.96
C SER A 277 8.33 -10.11 -14.56
N PHE A 278 7.04 -9.73 -14.64
CA PHE A 278 6.59 -8.38 -14.25
C PHE A 278 6.86 -8.09 -12.77
N LEU A 279 6.53 -9.03 -11.87
CA LEU A 279 6.76 -8.85 -10.43
C LEU A 279 8.25 -8.79 -10.08
N THR A 280 9.09 -9.53 -10.82
CA THR A 280 10.54 -9.47 -10.67
C THR A 280 11.08 -8.09 -11.06
N GLU A 281 10.70 -7.57 -12.23
CA GLU A 281 11.08 -6.22 -12.66
C GLU A 281 10.53 -5.13 -11.73
N LEU A 282 9.29 -5.29 -11.25
CA LEU A 282 8.69 -4.39 -10.27
C LEU A 282 9.50 -4.35 -8.97
N ALA A 283 9.87 -5.52 -8.42
CA ALA A 283 10.66 -5.60 -7.19
C ALA A 283 12.00 -4.90 -7.36
N LEU A 284 12.72 -5.16 -8.44
CA LEU A 284 14.00 -4.51 -8.75
C LEU A 284 13.83 -2.98 -8.90
N SER A 285 12.82 -2.55 -9.65
CA SER A 285 12.57 -1.11 -9.86
C SER A 285 12.27 -0.35 -8.58
N LEU A 286 11.63 -0.99 -7.59
CA LEU A 286 11.30 -0.38 -6.30
C LEU A 286 12.49 -0.32 -5.35
N THR A 287 13.38 -1.30 -5.42
CA THR A 287 14.50 -1.45 -4.48
C THR A 287 15.81 -0.88 -5.01
N GLU A 288 15.97 -0.70 -6.33
CA GLU A 288 17.14 -0.10 -6.97
C GLU A 288 16.96 1.39 -7.31
N ARG A 289 15.80 1.98 -7.01
CA ARG A 289 15.54 3.41 -7.26
C ARG A 289 16.57 4.29 -6.54
N LYS A 290 16.89 5.43 -7.17
CA LYS A 290 17.85 6.43 -6.66
C LYS A 290 17.16 7.69 -6.17
N ASN A 291 15.86 7.83 -6.45
CA ASN A 291 15.00 8.96 -6.09
C ASN A 291 13.61 8.44 -5.68
#